data_0f12225f105858949c50c8b661633674
#
_entry.id   0f12225f105858949c50c8b661633674
#
_cell.length_a   1.000
_cell.length_b   1.000
_cell.length_c   1.000
_cell.angle_alpha   90.00
_cell.angle_beta   90.00
_cell.angle_gamma   90.00
#
_symmetry.space_group_name_H-M   'P 1'
#
loop_
_entity.id
_entity.type
_entity.pdbx_description
1 polymer ?
#
loop_
_entity_poly.entity_id
_entity_poly.type
_entity_poly.pdbx_seq_one_letter_code
_entity_poly.pdbx_strand_id
1 'polypeptide(L)'
;MKNFTEHKIDHDFSNTRIDRWFRQYFEGLSHNNLEKYLRKGFIRVNEKKIRSSYRLNKGDIIKTSVFINNFLSNDRKIKKIYGSEDFIKKNTLYIDNDLLVINKPFNLAVQGGTGIKRNLDDLLVSAFSGKKITPRLVHRLDKETSGVMLIALNRKMASHLSNLFKTKNVQKTYWAITEGEPEKTTGEINICLLYTSPSPRDSC
;
A
#
# COMPACT_ATOMS: atom_id res chain seq x y z
N MET A 1 -32.63 0.01 18.25
CA MET A 1 -31.33 -0.59 18.57
C MET A 1 -30.40 -0.40 17.38
N LYS A 2 -29.18 0.12 17.58
CA LYS A 2 -28.18 0.17 16.50
C LYS A 2 -27.63 -1.22 16.27
N ASN A 3 -28.04 -1.88 15.22
CA ASN A 3 -27.49 -3.19 14.85
C ASN A 3 -26.05 -3.00 14.40
N PHE A 4 -25.13 -3.73 15.04
CA PHE A 4 -23.72 -3.79 14.69
C PHE A 4 -23.37 -5.16 14.15
N THR A 5 -22.48 -5.22 13.21
CA THR A 5 -21.82 -6.46 12.75
C THR A 5 -20.44 -6.54 13.39
N GLU A 6 -20.04 -7.72 13.80
CA GLU A 6 -18.77 -7.98 14.47
C GLU A 6 -17.78 -8.66 13.53
N HIS A 7 -16.53 -8.20 13.57
CA HIS A 7 -15.41 -8.77 12.82
C HIS A 7 -14.28 -9.07 13.79
N LYS A 8 -14.02 -10.34 14.04
CA LYS A 8 -12.93 -10.80 14.91
C LYS A 8 -11.61 -10.77 14.14
N ILE A 9 -10.60 -10.15 14.73
CA ILE A 9 -9.26 -10.04 14.13
C ILE A 9 -8.46 -11.30 14.41
N ASP A 10 -7.99 -11.93 13.34
CA ASP A 10 -7.12 -13.09 13.38
C ASP A 10 -5.63 -12.70 13.52
N HIS A 11 -4.76 -13.71 13.50
CA HIS A 11 -3.31 -13.50 13.61
C HIS A 11 -2.74 -12.69 12.44
N ASP A 12 -3.30 -12.82 11.24
CA ASP A 12 -2.77 -12.19 10.02
C ASP A 12 -2.92 -10.67 10.01
N PHE A 13 -3.87 -10.15 10.78
CA PHE A 13 -4.12 -8.71 10.91
C PHE A 13 -3.61 -8.09 12.22
N SER A 14 -2.98 -8.89 13.09
CA SER A 14 -2.35 -8.36 14.30
C SER A 14 -1.28 -7.32 13.93
N ASN A 15 -1.21 -6.20 14.64
CA ASN A 15 -0.36 -5.04 14.38
C ASN A 15 -0.63 -4.28 13.06
N THR A 16 -1.72 -4.60 12.35
CA THR A 16 -2.16 -3.85 11.16
C THR A 16 -2.94 -2.61 11.59
N ARG A 17 -2.72 -1.47 10.95
CA ARG A 17 -3.54 -0.28 11.18
C ARG A 17 -4.96 -0.54 10.72
N ILE A 18 -5.95 -0.04 11.49
CA ILE A 18 -7.37 -0.26 11.18
C ILE A 18 -7.77 0.36 9.85
N ASP A 19 -7.20 1.48 9.45
CA ASP A 19 -7.47 2.11 8.15
C ASP A 19 -7.04 1.20 6.97
N ARG A 20 -5.96 0.44 7.13
CA ARG A 20 -5.52 -0.56 6.15
C ARG A 20 -6.43 -1.77 6.12
N TRP A 21 -6.90 -2.21 7.30
CA TRP A 21 -7.86 -3.29 7.38
C TRP A 21 -9.16 -2.93 6.66
N PHE A 22 -9.71 -1.73 6.91
CA PHE A 22 -10.92 -1.27 6.24
C PHE A 22 -10.75 -1.14 4.73
N ARG A 23 -9.61 -0.64 4.25
CA ARG A 23 -9.32 -0.57 2.81
C ARG A 23 -9.34 -1.95 2.15
N GLN A 24 -9.02 -2.99 2.91
CA GLN A 24 -8.98 -4.36 2.41
C GLN A 24 -10.37 -5.00 2.33
N TYR A 25 -11.25 -4.68 3.25
CA TYR A 25 -12.55 -5.35 3.39
C TYR A 25 -13.75 -4.50 3.00
N PHE A 26 -13.59 -3.18 2.91
CA PHE A 26 -14.69 -2.26 2.63
C PHE A 26 -14.37 -1.43 1.39
N GLU A 27 -14.71 -2.00 0.23
CA GLU A 27 -14.50 -1.35 -1.05
C GLU A 27 -15.41 -0.13 -1.19
N GLY A 28 -14.84 1.02 -1.62
CA GLY A 28 -15.58 2.27 -1.75
C GLY A 28 -15.68 3.10 -0.46
N LEU A 29 -15.23 2.61 0.69
CA LEU A 29 -15.15 3.43 1.89
C LEU A 29 -13.92 4.34 1.83
N SER A 30 -14.15 5.61 1.48
CA SER A 30 -13.06 6.60 1.43
C SER A 30 -12.45 6.83 2.82
N HIS A 31 -11.16 7.21 2.86
CA HIS A 31 -10.45 7.49 4.12
C HIS A 31 -11.17 8.56 4.97
N ASN A 32 -11.69 9.61 4.33
CA ASN A 32 -12.43 10.68 5.02
C ASN A 32 -13.73 10.15 5.65
N ASN A 33 -14.44 9.26 4.98
CA ASN A 33 -15.64 8.63 5.53
C ASN A 33 -15.28 7.68 6.66
N LEU A 34 -14.22 6.90 6.53
CA LEU A 34 -13.72 6.05 7.60
C LEU A 34 -13.42 6.86 8.87
N GLU A 35 -12.67 7.95 8.77
CA GLU A 35 -12.37 8.83 9.92
C GLU A 35 -13.64 9.43 10.53
N LYS A 36 -14.58 9.89 9.70
CA LYS A 36 -15.88 10.39 10.15
C LYS A 36 -16.65 9.33 10.94
N TYR A 37 -16.65 8.07 10.48
CA TYR A 37 -17.36 6.97 11.14
C TYR A 37 -16.70 6.51 12.43
N LEU A 38 -15.37 6.47 12.48
CA LEU A 38 -14.61 6.23 13.70
C LEU A 38 -14.92 7.30 14.76
N ARG A 39 -14.84 8.58 14.40
CA ARG A 39 -15.15 9.70 15.29
C ARG A 39 -16.59 9.68 15.80
N LYS A 40 -17.55 9.37 14.95
CA LYS A 40 -18.97 9.25 15.31
C LYS A 40 -19.30 7.97 16.12
N GLY A 41 -18.35 7.01 16.21
CA GLY A 41 -18.54 5.75 16.92
C GLY A 41 -19.44 4.74 16.20
N PHE A 42 -19.60 4.89 14.88
CA PHE A 42 -20.22 3.89 14.01
C PHE A 42 -19.28 2.69 13.76
N ILE A 43 -18.00 2.90 14.01
CA ILE A 43 -16.96 1.88 14.04
C ILE A 43 -16.30 1.94 15.41
N ARG A 44 -16.17 0.78 16.05
CA ARG A 44 -15.54 0.64 17.36
C ARG A 44 -14.65 -0.60 17.38
N VAL A 45 -13.67 -0.59 18.26
CA VAL A 45 -12.86 -1.79 18.58
C VAL A 45 -12.99 -2.07 20.07
N ASN A 46 -13.41 -3.29 20.43
CA ASN A 46 -13.63 -3.68 21.81
C ASN A 46 -14.49 -2.63 22.56
N GLU A 47 -15.60 -2.23 21.97
CA GLU A 47 -16.56 -1.20 22.42
C GLU A 47 -16.00 0.23 22.49
N LYS A 48 -14.72 0.46 22.25
CA LYS A 48 -14.07 1.77 22.37
C LYS A 48 -14.02 2.50 21.03
N LYS A 49 -14.15 3.83 21.06
CA LYS A 49 -13.83 4.70 19.92
C LYS A 49 -12.31 4.74 19.76
N ILE A 50 -11.84 4.59 18.54
CA ILE A 50 -10.41 4.58 18.23
C ILE A 50 -10.11 5.53 17.05
N ARG A 51 -8.83 5.85 16.82
CA ARG A 51 -8.37 6.64 15.68
C ARG A 51 -8.04 5.73 14.49
N SER A 52 -7.99 6.28 13.28
CA SER A 52 -7.64 5.54 12.05
C SER A 52 -6.23 4.92 12.10
N SER A 53 -5.35 5.45 12.93
CA SER A 53 -3.99 4.93 13.17
C SER A 53 -3.92 3.75 14.16
N TYR A 54 -5.03 3.40 14.83
CA TYR A 54 -5.06 2.30 15.80
C TYR A 54 -4.53 1.00 15.17
N ARG A 55 -3.67 0.29 15.91
CA ARG A 55 -3.13 -1.00 15.48
C ARG A 55 -3.92 -2.12 16.12
N LEU A 56 -4.49 -2.94 15.27
CA LEU A 56 -5.30 -4.10 15.67
C LEU A 56 -4.43 -5.16 16.33
N ASN A 57 -4.95 -5.79 17.37
CA ASN A 57 -4.34 -6.95 18.01
C ASN A 57 -5.14 -8.21 17.65
N LYS A 58 -4.47 -9.37 17.69
CA LYS A 58 -5.17 -10.66 17.58
C LYS A 58 -6.26 -10.74 18.66
N GLY A 59 -7.46 -11.08 18.24
CA GLY A 59 -8.63 -11.19 19.14
C GLY A 59 -9.41 -9.91 19.31
N ASP A 60 -8.94 -8.75 18.80
CA ASP A 60 -9.77 -7.54 18.76
C ASP A 60 -11.07 -7.80 17.98
N ILE A 61 -12.17 -7.20 18.48
CA ILE A 61 -13.47 -7.24 17.84
C ILE A 61 -13.78 -5.86 17.28
N ILE A 62 -13.82 -5.76 15.96
CA ILE A 62 -14.28 -4.55 15.28
C ILE A 62 -15.79 -4.63 15.16
N LYS A 63 -16.51 -3.64 15.68
CA LYS A 63 -17.95 -3.47 15.51
C LYS A 63 -18.21 -2.38 14.48
N THR A 64 -18.98 -2.73 13.44
CA THR A 64 -19.41 -1.79 12.40
C THR A 64 -20.93 -1.64 12.41
N SER A 65 -21.44 -0.42 12.30
CA SER A 65 -22.89 -0.21 12.12
C SER A 65 -23.34 -0.81 10.78
N VAL A 66 -24.55 -1.41 10.75
CA VAL A 66 -25.07 -2.16 9.59
C VAL A 66 -24.98 -1.40 8.26
N PHE A 67 -25.19 -0.07 8.26
CA PHE A 67 -25.10 0.69 7.02
C PHE A 67 -23.67 0.72 6.42
N ILE A 68 -22.62 0.48 7.25
CA ILE A 68 -21.23 0.38 6.77
C ILE A 68 -21.03 -0.92 6.00
N ASN A 69 -21.85 -1.95 6.25
CA ASN A 69 -21.75 -3.21 5.55
C ASN A 69 -22.08 -3.10 4.05
N ASN A 70 -22.77 -2.04 3.63
CA ASN A 70 -22.97 -1.75 2.22
C ASN A 70 -21.66 -1.49 1.48
N PHE A 71 -20.59 -1.19 2.22
CA PHE A 71 -19.23 -1.05 1.70
C PHE A 71 -18.39 -2.34 1.89
N LEU A 72 -18.95 -3.40 2.53
CA LEU A 72 -18.29 -4.69 2.57
C LEU A 72 -18.13 -5.20 1.14
N SER A 73 -16.93 -5.46 0.77
CA SER A 73 -16.66 -6.29 -0.39
C SER A 73 -17.22 -7.69 -0.10
N ASN A 74 -18.43 -7.97 -0.58
CA ASN A 74 -18.90 -9.34 -0.71
C ASN A 74 -17.91 -10.05 -1.62
N ASP A 75 -17.12 -10.97 -1.06
CA ASP A 75 -16.00 -11.63 -1.71
C ASP A 75 -15.21 -10.65 -2.58
N ARG A 76 -14.00 -10.31 -2.20
CA ARG A 76 -13.18 -9.49 -3.09
C ARG A 76 -13.49 -9.88 -4.53
N LYS A 77 -14.37 -9.15 -5.22
CA LYS A 77 -14.28 -9.08 -6.66
C LYS A 77 -12.96 -8.35 -6.91
N ILE A 78 -11.87 -9.06 -6.65
CA ILE A 78 -10.55 -8.62 -7.11
C ILE A 78 -10.80 -8.38 -8.59
N LYS A 79 -10.84 -7.11 -8.97
CA LYS A 79 -11.06 -6.73 -10.35
C LYS A 79 -9.97 -7.43 -11.13
N LYS A 80 -10.31 -8.58 -11.71
CA LYS A 80 -9.33 -9.40 -12.44
C LYS A 80 -8.85 -8.54 -13.60
N ILE A 81 -7.63 -8.04 -13.49
CA ILE A 81 -7.02 -7.24 -14.55
C ILE A 81 -6.47 -8.25 -15.55
N TYR A 82 -7.06 -8.27 -16.73
CA TYR A 82 -6.62 -9.14 -17.81
C TYR A 82 -5.13 -8.93 -18.08
N GLY A 83 -4.38 -10.03 -18.24
CA GLY A 83 -2.95 -10.01 -18.52
C GLY A 83 -2.07 -9.61 -17.32
N SER A 84 -2.61 -9.50 -16.09
CA SER A 84 -1.82 -9.16 -14.90
C SER A 84 -0.79 -10.25 -14.56
N GLU A 85 -1.14 -11.53 -14.72
CA GLU A 85 -0.21 -12.66 -14.48
C GLU A 85 0.96 -12.64 -15.45
N ASP A 86 0.67 -12.47 -16.74
CA ASP A 86 1.69 -12.37 -17.79
C ASP A 86 2.58 -11.14 -17.60
N PHE A 87 1.96 -10.01 -17.21
CA PHE A 87 2.70 -8.80 -16.89
C PHE A 87 3.69 -9.02 -15.73
N ILE A 88 3.25 -9.63 -14.65
CA ILE A 88 4.11 -9.92 -13.51
C ILE A 88 5.20 -10.91 -13.92
N LYS A 89 4.86 -12.02 -14.60
CA LYS A 89 5.81 -13.02 -15.07
C LYS A 89 6.90 -12.40 -15.96
N LYS A 90 6.50 -11.57 -16.94
CA LYS A 90 7.43 -10.90 -17.87
C LYS A 90 8.44 -9.99 -17.16
N ASN A 91 8.02 -9.34 -16.08
CA ASN A 91 8.85 -8.37 -15.36
C ASN A 91 9.52 -8.97 -14.10
N THR A 92 9.32 -10.26 -13.83
CA THR A 92 9.94 -10.94 -12.69
C THR A 92 11.42 -11.19 -12.98
N LEU A 93 12.27 -10.73 -12.04
CA LEU A 93 13.71 -11.01 -12.01
C LEU A 93 14.03 -12.22 -11.12
N TYR A 94 13.28 -12.37 -10.02
CA TYR A 94 13.43 -13.45 -9.06
C TYR A 94 12.13 -13.67 -8.30
N ILE A 95 11.82 -14.90 -7.94
CA ILE A 95 10.70 -15.24 -7.09
C ILE A 95 11.00 -16.50 -6.28
N ASP A 96 10.66 -16.46 -4.99
CA ASP A 96 10.61 -17.61 -4.09
C ASP A 96 9.34 -17.60 -3.24
N ASN A 97 9.30 -18.34 -2.12
CA ASN A 97 8.13 -18.41 -1.25
C ASN A 97 7.86 -17.11 -0.47
N ASP A 98 8.86 -16.27 -0.28
CA ASP A 98 8.84 -15.10 0.60
C ASP A 98 8.93 -13.78 -0.16
N LEU A 99 9.64 -13.78 -1.29
CA LEU A 99 10.07 -12.60 -2.01
C LEU A 99 9.78 -12.70 -3.51
N LEU A 100 9.27 -11.63 -4.08
CA LEU A 100 9.23 -11.39 -5.51
C LEU A 100 10.06 -10.14 -5.83
N VAL A 101 10.97 -10.26 -6.77
CA VAL A 101 11.76 -9.15 -7.30
C VAL A 101 11.31 -8.89 -8.74
N ILE A 102 10.93 -7.66 -9.03
CA ILE A 102 10.51 -7.29 -10.38
C ILE A 102 11.33 -6.11 -10.92
N ASN A 103 11.47 -6.07 -12.24
CA ASN A 103 11.89 -4.87 -12.97
C ASN A 103 10.65 -4.03 -13.30
N LYS A 104 10.40 -2.98 -12.50
CA LYS A 104 9.26 -2.10 -12.75
C LYS A 104 9.49 -1.32 -14.06
N PRO A 105 8.59 -1.40 -15.03
CA PRO A 105 8.75 -0.61 -16.25
C PRO A 105 8.56 0.89 -15.99
N PHE A 106 9.11 1.71 -16.86
CA PHE A 106 8.88 3.13 -16.95
C PHE A 106 7.38 3.44 -17.08
N ASN A 107 6.94 4.58 -16.60
CA ASN A 107 5.56 5.09 -16.70
C ASN A 107 4.48 4.23 -15.99
N LEU A 108 4.86 3.35 -15.08
CA LEU A 108 3.95 2.60 -14.22
C LEU A 108 4.00 3.14 -12.79
N ALA A 109 2.88 3.66 -12.30
CA ALA A 109 2.76 4.04 -10.89
C ALA A 109 2.79 2.80 -9.99
N VAL A 110 3.43 2.90 -8.82
CA VAL A 110 3.49 1.79 -7.85
C VAL A 110 2.14 1.62 -7.14
N GLN A 111 1.50 2.71 -6.77
CA GLN A 111 0.21 2.71 -6.06
C GLN A 111 -0.80 3.60 -6.76
N GLY A 112 -2.08 3.35 -6.50
CA GLY A 112 -3.17 4.18 -6.99
C GLY A 112 -3.17 5.58 -6.37
N GLY A 113 -3.79 6.52 -7.06
CA GLY A 113 -3.96 7.92 -6.66
C GLY A 113 -4.90 8.62 -7.63
N THR A 114 -5.11 9.92 -7.44
CA THR A 114 -5.97 10.72 -8.32
C THR A 114 -5.47 10.65 -9.76
N GLY A 115 -6.33 10.24 -10.70
CA GLY A 115 -5.99 10.13 -12.13
C GLY A 115 -5.17 8.88 -12.53
N ILE A 116 -4.81 8.00 -11.59
CA ILE A 116 -4.06 6.77 -11.88
C ILE A 116 -5.04 5.63 -12.17
N LYS A 117 -5.13 5.23 -13.44
CA LYS A 117 -6.01 4.14 -13.91
C LYS A 117 -5.41 2.74 -13.74
N ARG A 118 -4.07 2.63 -13.73
CA ARG A 118 -3.32 1.38 -13.64
C ARG A 118 -2.09 1.56 -12.78
N ASN A 119 -1.88 0.67 -11.83
CA ASN A 119 -0.71 0.70 -10.95
C ASN A 119 -0.24 -0.72 -10.64
N LEU A 120 0.97 -0.82 -10.11
CA LEU A 120 1.60 -2.11 -9.80
C LEU A 120 0.88 -2.86 -8.67
N ASP A 121 0.38 -2.14 -7.65
CA ASP A 121 -0.33 -2.75 -6.51
C ASP A 121 -1.56 -3.52 -6.98
N ASP A 122 -2.40 -2.91 -7.83
CA ASP A 122 -3.58 -3.55 -8.40
C ASP A 122 -3.22 -4.74 -9.30
N LEU A 123 -2.14 -4.64 -10.09
CA LEU A 123 -1.65 -5.73 -10.93
C LEU A 123 -1.18 -6.92 -10.09
N LEU A 124 -0.45 -6.67 -9.01
CA LEU A 124 -0.01 -7.70 -8.06
C LEU A 124 -1.19 -8.38 -7.39
N VAL A 125 -2.14 -7.61 -6.85
CA VAL A 125 -3.35 -8.14 -6.21
C VAL A 125 -4.13 -9.02 -7.20
N SER A 126 -4.26 -8.59 -8.45
CA SER A 126 -4.94 -9.35 -9.50
C SER A 126 -4.19 -10.64 -9.88
N ALA A 127 -2.87 -10.57 -10.08
CA ALA A 127 -2.05 -11.71 -10.50
C ALA A 127 -1.95 -12.81 -9.43
N PHE A 128 -2.05 -12.45 -8.15
CA PHE A 128 -2.05 -13.38 -7.03
C PHE A 128 -3.46 -13.73 -6.52
N SER A 129 -4.50 -13.27 -7.22
CA SER A 129 -5.89 -13.61 -6.91
C SER A 129 -6.11 -15.12 -6.94
N GLY A 130 -6.79 -15.63 -5.90
CA GLY A 130 -7.03 -17.08 -5.74
C GLY A 130 -5.84 -17.87 -5.17
N LYS A 131 -4.66 -17.25 -5.02
CA LYS A 131 -3.51 -17.83 -4.31
C LYS A 131 -3.58 -17.43 -2.83
N LYS A 132 -3.11 -18.30 -1.93
CA LYS A 132 -2.99 -17.99 -0.49
C LYS A 132 -1.82 -17.02 -0.19
N ILE A 133 -1.55 -16.10 -1.11
CA ILE A 133 -0.43 -15.17 -1.08
C ILE A 133 -1.00 -13.76 -1.20
N THR A 134 -0.60 -12.88 -0.31
CA THR A 134 -0.95 -11.45 -0.37
C THR A 134 0.33 -10.63 -0.58
N PRO A 135 0.63 -10.21 -1.83
CA PRO A 135 1.79 -9.37 -2.11
C PRO A 135 1.74 -8.06 -1.31
N ARG A 136 2.90 -7.62 -0.82
CA ARG A 136 3.01 -6.42 0.02
C ARG A 136 4.14 -5.54 -0.48
N LEU A 137 3.81 -4.32 -0.83
CA LEU A 137 4.78 -3.28 -1.18
C LEU A 137 5.50 -2.81 0.09
N VAL A 138 6.81 -2.77 0.07
CA VAL A 138 7.68 -2.35 1.18
C VAL A 138 8.43 -1.05 0.89
N HIS A 139 8.54 -0.69 -0.39
CA HIS A 139 9.08 0.57 -0.88
C HIS A 139 8.39 0.98 -2.18
N ARG A 140 8.76 2.12 -2.72
CA ARG A 140 8.22 2.61 -3.98
C ARG A 140 9.33 3.20 -4.86
N LEU A 141 9.09 3.16 -6.16
CA LEU A 141 9.74 3.99 -7.17
C LEU A 141 8.70 4.95 -7.74
N ASP A 142 9.13 6.09 -8.21
CA ASP A 142 8.23 7.03 -8.86
C ASP A 142 7.73 6.46 -10.20
N LYS A 143 6.67 7.04 -10.74
CA LYS A 143 6.03 6.57 -11.96
C LYS A 143 7.03 6.52 -13.12
N GLU A 144 7.82 7.56 -13.26
CA GLU A 144 8.83 7.76 -14.32
C GLU A 144 10.15 7.04 -14.04
N THR A 145 10.31 6.42 -12.86
CA THR A 145 11.50 5.63 -12.53
C THR A 145 11.25 4.17 -12.83
N SER A 146 12.07 3.55 -13.66
CA SER A 146 12.10 2.09 -13.88
C SER A 146 13.13 1.43 -12.95
N GLY A 147 13.08 0.10 -12.83
CA GLY A 147 14.11 -0.65 -12.13
C GLY A 147 13.60 -1.58 -11.04
N VAL A 148 14.50 -2.06 -10.22
CA VAL A 148 14.30 -3.15 -9.26
C VAL A 148 13.36 -2.77 -8.14
N MET A 149 12.32 -3.57 -7.94
CA MET A 149 11.41 -3.48 -6.79
C MET A 149 11.29 -4.80 -6.06
N LEU A 150 11.32 -4.72 -4.73
CA LEU A 150 11.14 -5.85 -3.82
C LEU A 150 9.69 -5.88 -3.33
N ILE A 151 9.02 -7.01 -3.52
CA ILE A 151 7.65 -7.27 -3.08
C ILE A 151 7.66 -8.45 -2.13
N ALA A 152 7.24 -8.24 -0.90
CA ALA A 152 7.12 -9.33 0.06
C ALA A 152 5.86 -10.15 -0.23
N LEU A 153 5.98 -11.48 -0.26
CA LEU A 153 4.87 -12.40 -0.50
C LEU A 153 4.20 -12.86 0.80
N ASN A 154 4.81 -12.57 1.93
CA ASN A 154 4.23 -12.80 3.25
C ASN A 154 4.56 -11.67 4.23
N ARG A 155 3.95 -11.75 5.40
CA ARG A 155 4.07 -10.70 6.42
C ARG A 155 5.45 -10.65 7.06
N LYS A 156 6.08 -11.79 7.32
CA LYS A 156 7.41 -11.87 7.94
C LYS A 156 8.44 -11.16 7.06
N MET A 157 8.44 -11.48 5.77
CA MET A 157 9.31 -10.81 4.79
C MET A 157 8.98 -9.31 4.65
N ALA A 158 7.69 -8.93 4.66
CA ALA A 158 7.31 -7.50 4.61
C ALA A 158 7.84 -6.71 5.82
N SER A 159 7.79 -7.29 7.01
CA SER A 159 8.34 -6.66 8.22
C SER A 159 9.86 -6.54 8.15
N HIS A 160 10.53 -7.61 7.71
CA HIS A 160 11.99 -7.64 7.55
C HIS A 160 12.47 -6.57 6.55
N LEU A 161 11.94 -6.58 5.34
CA LEU A 161 12.31 -5.60 4.31
C LEU A 161 11.98 -4.16 4.74
N SER A 162 10.80 -3.94 5.33
CA SER A 162 10.43 -2.60 5.83
C SER A 162 11.41 -2.09 6.88
N ASN A 163 11.95 -2.97 7.74
CA ASN A 163 12.96 -2.60 8.70
C ASN A 163 14.29 -2.25 8.01
N LEU A 164 14.74 -3.04 7.05
CA LEU A 164 15.96 -2.77 6.28
C LEU A 164 15.90 -1.39 5.58
N PHE A 165 14.76 -1.08 4.94
CA PHE A 165 14.57 0.24 4.32
C PHE A 165 14.52 1.38 5.33
N LYS A 166 13.88 1.16 6.50
CA LYS A 166 13.78 2.15 7.58
C LYS A 166 15.14 2.46 8.21
N THR A 167 15.96 1.44 8.43
CA THR A 167 17.30 1.56 9.04
C THR A 167 18.38 1.95 8.05
N LYS A 168 18.00 2.23 6.79
CA LYS A 168 18.94 2.56 5.69
C LYS A 168 19.99 1.48 5.41
N ASN A 169 19.73 0.23 5.82
CA ASN A 169 20.61 -0.92 5.55
C ASN A 169 20.42 -1.48 4.13
N VAL A 170 19.93 -0.66 3.21
CA VAL A 170 19.78 -1.00 1.79
C VAL A 170 20.57 0.02 0.99
N GLN A 171 21.58 -0.44 0.29
CA GLN A 171 22.28 0.40 -0.69
C GLN A 171 21.42 0.52 -1.94
N LYS A 172 21.18 1.76 -2.39
CA LYS A 172 20.38 2.05 -3.59
C LYS A 172 21.29 2.72 -4.61
N THR A 173 21.30 2.17 -5.82
CA THR A 173 22.02 2.73 -6.95
C THR A 173 21.02 3.12 -8.03
N TYR A 174 21.11 4.33 -8.52
CA TYR A 174 20.30 4.86 -9.60
C TYR A 174 21.18 5.37 -10.72
N TRP A 175 20.77 5.11 -11.93
CA TRP A 175 21.36 5.73 -13.11
C TRP A 175 20.43 6.83 -13.59
N ALA A 176 21.00 7.97 -13.94
CA ALA A 176 20.29 9.10 -14.51
C ALA A 176 20.97 9.53 -15.81
N ILE A 177 20.14 9.94 -16.77
CA ILE A 177 20.62 10.64 -17.98
C ILE A 177 20.51 12.13 -17.67
N THR A 178 21.61 12.85 -17.83
CA THR A 178 21.67 14.28 -17.59
C THR A 178 21.91 15.03 -18.91
N GLU A 179 21.48 16.28 -18.96
CA GLU A 179 21.88 17.21 -20.01
C GLU A 179 23.17 17.90 -19.56
N GLY A 180 24.18 17.89 -20.43
CA GLY A 180 25.51 18.39 -20.10
C GLY A 180 26.38 17.41 -19.31
N GLU A 181 27.60 17.81 -19.02
CA GLU A 181 28.59 17.02 -18.28
C GLU A 181 28.80 17.61 -16.89
N PRO A 182 28.72 16.77 -15.82
CA PRO A 182 29.01 17.24 -14.48
C PRO A 182 30.46 17.70 -14.34
N GLU A 183 30.70 18.85 -13.71
CA GLU A 183 32.05 19.38 -13.47
C GLU A 183 32.95 18.43 -12.67
N LYS A 184 32.33 17.60 -11.83
CA LYS A 184 33.00 16.60 -10.99
C LYS A 184 32.46 15.21 -11.27
N THR A 185 33.34 14.25 -11.39
CA THR A 185 32.99 12.82 -11.59
C THR A 185 32.38 12.17 -10.35
N THR A 186 32.61 12.78 -9.17
CA THR A 186 32.06 12.30 -7.88
C THR A 186 31.69 13.49 -7.01
N GLY A 187 30.64 13.35 -6.23
CA GLY A 187 30.19 14.41 -5.33
C GLY A 187 28.97 13.97 -4.52
N GLU A 188 28.59 14.82 -3.56
CA GLU A 188 27.37 14.65 -2.78
C GLU A 188 26.42 15.81 -3.09
N ILE A 189 25.17 15.48 -3.42
CA ILE A 189 24.09 16.46 -3.59
C ILE A 189 23.15 16.29 -2.39
N ASN A 190 23.17 17.28 -1.50
CA ASN A 190 22.30 17.32 -0.34
C ASN A 190 21.30 18.47 -0.50
N ILE A 191 20.18 18.19 -1.18
CA ILE A 191 19.14 19.18 -1.47
C ILE A 191 17.84 18.69 -0.81
N CYS A 192 17.21 19.57 -0.05
CA CYS A 192 15.81 19.36 0.33
C CYS A 192 14.94 19.57 -0.93
N LEU A 193 14.33 18.51 -1.42
CA LEU A 193 13.32 18.61 -2.49
C LEU A 193 12.04 19.20 -1.87
N LEU A 194 12.03 20.51 -1.68
CA LEU A 194 10.79 21.25 -1.46
C LEU A 194 9.99 21.14 -2.76
N TYR A 195 8.77 20.67 -2.64
CA TYR A 195 7.80 20.74 -3.73
C TYR A 195 7.71 22.20 -4.16
N THR A 196 8.22 22.52 -5.33
CA THR A 196 8.17 23.87 -5.93
C THR A 196 6.81 24.20 -6.54
N SER A 197 5.77 23.47 -6.16
CA SER A 197 4.38 23.86 -6.41
C SER A 197 3.96 24.78 -5.27
N PRO A 198 3.76 26.09 -5.49
CA PRO A 198 3.22 26.95 -4.44
C PRO A 198 1.89 26.37 -3.98
N SER A 199 1.79 26.04 -2.70
CA SER A 199 0.52 25.70 -2.10
C SER A 199 -0.42 26.88 -2.30
N PRO A 200 -1.70 26.67 -2.68
CA PRO A 200 -2.68 27.76 -2.77
C PRO A 200 -2.88 28.55 -1.45
N ARG A 201 -2.21 28.16 -0.36
CA ARG A 201 -2.24 28.84 0.93
C ARG A 201 -1.05 29.80 1.16
N ASP A 202 -0.07 29.83 0.27
CA ASP A 202 1.13 30.67 0.42
C ASP A 202 1.04 31.97 -0.40
N SER A 203 -0.15 32.25 -0.97
CA SER A 203 -0.49 33.51 -1.59
C SER A 203 -1.35 34.36 -0.64
N CYS A 204 -0.71 35.00 0.31
CA CYS A 204 -1.19 36.18 1.03
C CYS A 204 -0.08 37.19 1.10
#